data_ec04f1065a2a8e8454e87ba813b1db64
#
_entry.id   ec04f1065a2a8e8454e87ba813b1db64
#
_cell.length_a   1.000
_cell.length_b   1.000
_cell.length_c   1.000
_cell.angle_alpha   90.00
_cell.angle_beta   90.00
_cell.angle_gamma   90.00
#
_symmetry.space_group_name_H-M   'P 1'
#
loop_
_entity.id
_entity.type
_entity.pdbx_description
1 polymer ?
#
loop_
_entity_poly.entity_id
_entity_poly.type
_entity_poly.pdbx_seq_one_letter_code
_entity_poly.pdbx_strand_id
1 'polypeptide(L)'
;VYKRQQLDCYDERLPKRTFDLKTRAVVSIRNDRANYAEGCGYQIRFARGLWESFEREYWDMVRAAFLKYNFQARIGHMDGIFVAYHNTSEIFGFQYIDLEEMNLRLFGSNEMGDKAYHMSIGLLERILDVATENFPNETLSITMETRPGTGNMYVIVESTETSRILQLDVVLDRYLNNALVRGPVDFVQFCGPMTEAELEDMHCGRSKSKLSDVQWYVDYCITPRHDFPEKKTRQNLQEIRNRQRLMRTMTMPNVEMLDEREKERLYVLSKQPGALERFLHERENGQAIGMPLAPGQKTTRELIQREGLLNIESQGHSQPTTAVRWLRYLDPMTKRVRELSREGHRRLKQQLSK
;
A
#
# COMPACT_ATOMS: atom_id res chain seq x y z
N VAL A 1 0.38 -26.22 7.88
CA VAL A 1 0.83 -25.23 6.88
C VAL A 1 2.12 -24.58 7.35
N TYR A 2 3.19 -24.71 6.59
CA TYR A 2 4.47 -24.07 6.91
C TYR A 2 4.50 -22.71 6.19
N LYS A 3 4.71 -21.62 6.96
CA LYS A 3 5.00 -20.31 6.41
C LYS A 3 6.50 -20.08 6.44
N ARG A 4 7.09 -19.69 5.31
CA ARG A 4 8.48 -19.23 5.24
C ARG A 4 8.50 -17.73 5.12
N GLN A 5 9.24 -17.07 5.99
CA GLN A 5 9.49 -15.63 5.94
C GLN A 5 10.99 -15.40 6.07
N GLN A 6 11.52 -14.51 5.25
CA GLN A 6 12.87 -14.00 5.40
C GLN A 6 12.84 -12.97 6.53
N LEU A 7 13.74 -13.09 7.50
CA LEU A 7 13.95 -12.12 8.56
C LEU A 7 15.16 -11.27 8.17
N ASP A 8 15.00 -9.93 8.24
CA ASP A 8 16.03 -9.02 7.75
C ASP A 8 17.16 -8.83 8.76
N CYS A 9 16.83 -8.75 10.06
CA CYS A 9 17.79 -8.36 11.08
C CYS A 9 17.60 -9.11 12.40
N TYR A 10 18.70 -9.22 13.13
CA TYR A 10 18.78 -9.87 14.42
C TYR A 10 19.56 -9.01 15.42
N ASP A 11 19.06 -8.87 16.65
CA ASP A 11 19.74 -8.21 17.76
C ASP A 11 19.40 -8.89 19.08
N GLU A 12 20.41 -9.34 19.83
CA GLU A 12 20.24 -10.08 21.10
C GLU A 12 19.60 -9.26 22.22
N ARG A 13 19.61 -7.94 22.11
CA ARG A 13 19.01 -7.03 23.09
C ARG A 13 17.49 -6.99 23.03
N LEU A 14 16.90 -7.43 21.93
CA LEU A 14 15.45 -7.47 21.75
C LEU A 14 14.86 -8.78 22.31
N PRO A 15 13.62 -8.75 22.86
CA PRO A 15 12.97 -9.92 23.46
C PRO A 15 12.86 -11.13 22.53
N LYS A 16 12.44 -10.93 21.29
CA LYS A 16 12.36 -11.98 20.24
C LYS A 16 13.56 -11.99 19.31
N ARG A 17 14.49 -11.05 19.51
CA ARG A 17 15.77 -10.92 18.82
C ARG A 17 15.68 -10.63 17.32
N THR A 18 14.50 -10.50 16.75
CA THR A 18 14.31 -10.29 15.32
C THR A 18 13.49 -9.05 15.04
N PHE A 19 13.86 -8.33 13.99
CA PHE A 19 13.12 -7.19 13.49
C PHE A 19 13.25 -7.05 11.97
N ASP A 20 12.36 -6.28 11.39
CA ASP A 20 12.33 -6.06 9.95
C ASP A 20 12.87 -4.66 9.61
N LEU A 21 13.60 -4.53 8.51
CA LEU A 21 14.13 -3.24 8.04
C LEU A 21 13.24 -2.68 6.95
N LYS A 22 12.81 -1.45 7.14
CA LYS A 22 11.97 -0.73 6.17
C LYS A 22 12.63 0.56 5.72
N THR A 23 12.60 0.83 4.44
CA THR A 23 12.92 2.15 3.91
C THR A 23 11.62 2.91 3.64
N ARG A 24 11.60 4.20 3.97
CA ARG A 24 10.46 5.05 3.74
C ARG A 24 10.87 6.34 3.04
N ALA A 25 10.47 6.43 1.78
CA ALA A 25 10.62 7.65 1.03
C ALA A 25 9.72 8.76 1.59
N VAL A 26 10.18 9.99 1.56
CA VAL A 26 9.43 11.19 2.00
C VAL A 26 8.14 11.40 1.20
N VAL A 27 7.21 12.17 1.77
CA VAL A 27 5.86 12.39 1.21
C VAL A 27 5.85 12.87 -0.22
N SER A 28 6.80 13.71 -0.63
CA SER A 28 6.89 14.23 -2.00
C SER A 28 7.09 13.13 -3.04
N ILE A 29 7.88 12.12 -2.71
CA ILE A 29 8.13 10.96 -3.57
C ILE A 29 6.95 10.00 -3.53
N ARG A 30 6.39 9.74 -2.35
CA ARG A 30 5.26 8.82 -2.22
C ARG A 30 4.00 9.32 -2.92
N ASN A 31 3.78 10.64 -2.89
CA ASN A 31 2.63 11.27 -3.52
C ASN A 31 2.69 11.27 -5.05
N ASP A 32 3.90 11.32 -5.61
CA ASP A 32 4.10 11.28 -7.06
C ASP A 32 5.31 10.41 -7.43
N ARG A 33 5.12 9.10 -7.34
CA ARG A 33 6.20 8.12 -7.60
C ARG A 33 6.70 8.17 -9.04
N ALA A 34 5.81 8.45 -9.99
CA ALA A 34 6.18 8.56 -11.40
C ALA A 34 7.17 9.70 -11.65
N ASN A 35 7.10 10.72 -10.81
CA ASN A 35 7.92 11.92 -10.92
C ASN A 35 8.83 12.10 -9.69
N TYR A 36 9.30 10.99 -9.12
CA TYR A 36 10.09 10.99 -7.88
C TYR A 36 11.26 11.96 -7.90
N ALA A 37 11.88 12.15 -9.07
CA ALA A 37 13.01 13.06 -9.24
C ALA A 37 12.67 14.52 -8.90
N GLU A 38 11.42 14.96 -9.14
CA GLU A 38 10.97 16.29 -8.71
C GLU A 38 10.80 16.37 -7.18
N GLY A 39 10.65 15.23 -6.52
CA GLY A 39 10.47 15.12 -5.07
C GLY A 39 11.76 14.94 -4.26
N CYS A 40 12.90 14.63 -4.91
CA CYS A 40 14.16 14.31 -4.22
C CYS A 40 14.77 15.48 -3.42
N GLY A 41 14.37 16.71 -3.67
CA GLY A 41 14.84 17.87 -2.92
C GLY A 41 14.08 18.11 -1.62
N TYR A 42 12.97 17.40 -1.40
CA TYR A 42 12.21 17.51 -0.15
C TYR A 42 13.05 16.94 1.01
N GLN A 43 13.16 17.70 2.09
CA GLN A 43 14.01 17.36 3.25
C GLN A 43 13.15 17.16 4.50
N ILE A 44 13.61 16.34 5.44
CA ILE A 44 13.08 16.28 6.80
C ILE A 44 14.02 17.14 7.67
N ARG A 45 13.52 18.26 8.16
CA ARG A 45 14.30 19.25 8.92
C ARG A 45 13.82 19.42 10.36
N PHE A 46 12.59 19.01 10.62
CA PHE A 46 11.94 19.24 11.90
C PHE A 46 11.50 17.92 12.54
N ALA A 47 11.46 17.88 13.86
CA ALA A 47 10.87 16.75 14.58
C ALA A 47 9.35 16.74 14.40
N ARG A 48 8.69 17.90 14.49
CA ARG A 48 7.24 18.07 14.44
C ARG A 48 6.83 19.09 13.38
N GLY A 49 5.60 18.94 12.88
CA GLY A 49 5.00 19.87 11.93
C GLY A 49 4.36 19.18 10.73
N LEU A 50 3.55 19.95 9.99
CA LEU A 50 2.78 19.45 8.84
C LEU A 50 3.66 19.07 7.65
N TRP A 51 4.80 19.72 7.49
CA TRP A 51 5.73 19.54 6.38
C TRP A 51 7.17 19.43 6.85
N GLU A 52 8.01 18.78 6.04
CA GLU A 52 9.44 18.62 6.30
C GLU A 52 9.76 18.10 7.71
N SER A 53 8.91 17.18 8.24
CA SER A 53 9.03 16.68 9.61
C SER A 53 8.92 15.16 9.70
N PHE A 54 9.56 14.58 10.73
CA PHE A 54 9.39 13.18 11.08
C PHE A 54 7.95 12.86 11.48
N GLU A 55 7.27 13.77 12.19
CA GLU A 55 5.87 13.61 12.57
C GLU A 55 4.98 13.40 11.34
N ARG A 56 5.17 14.18 10.28
CA ARG A 56 4.42 14.00 9.02
C ARG A 56 4.67 12.63 8.40
N GLU A 57 5.91 12.20 8.34
CA GLU A 57 6.26 10.92 7.74
C GLU A 57 5.72 9.74 8.56
N TYR A 58 5.77 9.83 9.88
CA TYR A 58 5.20 8.87 10.81
C TYR A 58 3.68 8.80 10.68
N TRP A 59 3.00 9.94 10.70
CA TRP A 59 1.55 10.01 10.58
C TRP A 59 1.03 9.39 9.26
N ASP A 60 1.68 9.69 8.15
CA ASP A 60 1.38 9.06 6.87
C ASP A 60 1.65 7.54 6.89
N MET A 61 2.66 7.10 7.63
CA MET A 61 3.02 5.69 7.77
C MET A 61 1.98 4.91 8.55
N VAL A 62 1.50 5.44 9.65
CA VAL A 62 0.41 4.86 10.44
C VAL A 62 -0.81 4.58 9.55
N ARG A 63 -1.19 5.53 8.71
CA ARG A 63 -2.38 5.45 7.85
C ARG A 63 -2.23 4.56 6.62
N ALA A 64 -1.01 4.33 6.15
CA ALA A 64 -0.77 3.66 4.87
C ALA A 64 -0.06 2.32 4.97
N ALA A 65 0.79 2.12 5.98
CA ALA A 65 1.72 0.99 6.00
C ALA A 65 1.70 0.16 7.30
N PHE A 66 1.31 0.74 8.42
CA PHE A 66 1.38 0.07 9.72
C PHE A 66 0.62 -1.25 9.77
N LEU A 67 -0.56 -1.34 9.18
CA LEU A 67 -1.32 -2.59 9.17
C LEU A 67 -0.52 -3.73 8.52
N LYS A 68 0.11 -3.44 7.38
CA LYS A 68 0.98 -4.40 6.70
C LYS A 68 2.19 -4.77 7.56
N TYR A 69 2.85 -3.78 8.15
CA TYR A 69 4.05 -4.02 8.97
C TYR A 69 3.71 -4.78 10.25
N ASN A 70 2.61 -4.44 10.91
CA ASN A 70 2.10 -5.14 12.08
C ASN A 70 1.87 -6.64 11.80
N PHE A 71 1.13 -6.95 10.73
CA PHE A 71 0.87 -8.34 10.36
C PHE A 71 2.16 -9.07 9.95
N GLN A 72 3.06 -8.40 9.25
CA GLN A 72 4.35 -8.97 8.89
C GLN A 72 5.19 -9.29 10.14
N ALA A 73 5.26 -8.37 11.10
CA ALA A 73 5.97 -8.59 12.36
C ALA A 73 5.37 -9.76 13.17
N ARG A 74 4.03 -9.86 13.22
CA ARG A 74 3.34 -10.98 13.90
C ARG A 74 3.60 -12.32 13.23
N ILE A 75 3.46 -12.41 11.91
CA ILE A 75 3.72 -13.63 11.13
C ILE A 75 5.19 -14.06 11.28
N GLY A 76 6.12 -13.10 11.27
CA GLY A 76 7.55 -13.35 11.42
C GLY A 76 8.05 -13.53 12.85
N HIS A 77 7.16 -13.42 13.83
CA HIS A 77 7.53 -13.48 15.25
C HIS A 77 8.58 -12.44 15.65
N MET A 78 8.48 -11.25 15.07
CA MET A 78 9.41 -10.15 15.26
C MET A 78 8.98 -9.21 16.39
N ASP A 79 9.93 -8.50 16.98
CA ASP A 79 9.68 -7.48 18.00
C ASP A 79 9.12 -6.19 17.45
N GLY A 80 9.48 -5.84 16.23
CA GLY A 80 9.08 -4.61 15.58
C GLY A 80 9.77 -4.38 14.25
N ILE A 81 9.86 -3.13 13.86
CA ILE A 81 10.47 -2.69 12.61
C ILE A 81 11.47 -1.56 12.84
N PHE A 82 12.49 -1.50 12.01
CA PHE A 82 13.43 -0.39 11.94
C PHE A 82 13.23 0.38 10.65
N VAL A 83 12.85 1.65 10.73
CA VAL A 83 12.50 2.47 9.56
C VAL A 83 13.58 3.47 9.27
N ALA A 84 14.10 3.45 8.02
CA ALA A 84 15.03 4.45 7.50
C ALA A 84 14.26 5.45 6.63
N TYR A 85 14.28 6.73 7.00
CA TYR A 85 13.63 7.81 6.26
C TYR A 85 14.60 8.43 5.25
N HIS A 86 14.15 8.57 3.99
CA HIS A 86 15.02 9.07 2.91
C HIS A 86 14.24 9.84 1.83
N ASN A 87 14.97 10.63 1.05
CA ASN A 87 14.46 11.27 -0.16
C ASN A 87 15.09 10.75 -1.46
N THR A 88 15.67 9.53 -1.43
CA THR A 88 16.48 8.88 -2.48
C THR A 88 17.90 9.43 -2.64
N SER A 89 18.16 10.67 -2.24
CA SER A 89 19.51 11.27 -2.26
C SER A 89 20.18 11.24 -0.89
N GLU A 90 19.38 11.32 0.18
CA GLU A 90 19.87 11.43 1.56
C GLU A 90 19.00 10.55 2.49
N ILE A 91 19.62 10.04 3.56
CA ILE A 91 18.96 9.41 4.70
C ILE A 91 18.89 10.41 5.83
N PHE A 92 17.70 10.71 6.33
CA PHE A 92 17.46 11.71 7.37
C PHE A 92 17.55 11.16 8.79
N GLY A 93 17.41 9.85 8.94
CA GLY A 93 17.46 9.18 10.23
C GLY A 93 16.70 7.87 10.25
N PHE A 94 16.68 7.29 11.43
CA PHE A 94 16.11 5.97 11.68
C PHE A 94 15.18 6.03 12.88
N GLN A 95 14.17 5.18 12.87
CA GLN A 95 13.25 5.00 13.98
C GLN A 95 12.97 3.52 14.18
N TYR A 96 13.11 3.04 15.42
CA TYR A 96 12.59 1.75 15.81
C TYR A 96 11.14 1.90 16.28
N ILE A 97 10.28 1.02 15.83
CA ILE A 97 8.85 0.99 16.16
C ILE A 97 8.53 -0.44 16.54
N ASP A 98 8.18 -0.64 17.79
CA ASP A 98 7.82 -1.96 18.29
C ASP A 98 6.40 -2.38 17.87
N LEU A 99 6.10 -3.65 18.08
CA LEU A 99 4.80 -4.22 17.73
C LEU A 99 3.67 -3.62 18.59
N GLU A 100 3.96 -3.30 19.85
CA GLU A 100 2.99 -2.74 20.78
C GLU A 100 2.59 -1.32 20.36
N GLU A 101 3.56 -0.50 19.98
CA GLU A 101 3.29 0.83 19.41
C GLU A 101 2.42 0.74 18.17
N MET A 102 2.72 -0.21 17.25
CA MET A 102 1.89 -0.41 16.07
C MET A 102 0.46 -0.84 16.43
N ASN A 103 0.27 -1.72 17.42
CA ASN A 103 -1.04 -2.13 17.90
C ASN A 103 -1.83 -0.94 18.45
N LEU A 104 -1.18 -0.17 19.31
CA LEU A 104 -1.78 1.00 19.95
C LEU A 104 -2.26 2.02 18.92
N ARG A 105 -1.43 2.30 17.91
CA ARG A 105 -1.76 3.26 16.86
C ARG A 105 -2.85 2.79 15.90
N LEU A 106 -2.92 1.48 15.62
CA LEU A 106 -3.89 0.90 14.68
C LEU A 106 -5.21 0.56 15.34
N PHE A 107 -5.16 0.01 16.56
CA PHE A 107 -6.29 -0.64 17.19
C PHE A 107 -6.65 -0.08 18.56
N GLY A 108 -5.85 0.85 19.07
CA GLY A 108 -6.06 1.50 20.38
C GLY A 108 -5.63 0.65 21.57
N SER A 109 -5.32 -0.62 21.42
CA SER A 109 -4.73 -1.48 22.45
C SER A 109 -4.06 -2.71 21.87
N ASN A 110 -3.23 -3.38 22.67
CA ASN A 110 -2.61 -4.65 22.29
C ASN A 110 -3.66 -5.76 22.11
N GLU A 111 -4.62 -5.84 23.02
CA GLU A 111 -5.68 -6.84 23.00
C GLU A 111 -6.56 -6.74 21.74
N MET A 112 -6.88 -5.51 21.32
CA MET A 112 -7.62 -5.29 20.07
C MET A 112 -6.78 -5.65 18.84
N GLY A 113 -5.46 -5.37 18.88
CA GLY A 113 -4.54 -5.81 17.84
C GLY A 113 -4.45 -7.33 17.74
N ASP A 114 -4.42 -8.02 18.87
CA ASP A 114 -4.44 -9.47 18.94
C ASP A 114 -5.73 -10.07 18.40
N LYS A 115 -6.90 -9.52 18.80
CA LYS A 115 -8.20 -9.92 18.26
C LYS A 115 -8.25 -9.74 16.74
N ALA A 116 -7.83 -8.58 16.22
CA ALA A 116 -7.84 -8.30 14.78
C ALA A 116 -6.98 -9.31 14.00
N TYR A 117 -5.80 -9.61 14.52
CA TYR A 117 -4.89 -10.59 13.90
C TYR A 117 -5.47 -12.00 13.92
N HIS A 118 -5.95 -12.48 15.07
CA HIS A 118 -6.51 -13.82 15.20
C HIS A 118 -7.74 -14.02 14.33
N MET A 119 -8.66 -13.04 14.28
CA MET A 119 -9.81 -13.11 13.38
C MET A 119 -9.41 -13.15 11.91
N SER A 120 -8.41 -12.36 11.51
CA SER A 120 -7.93 -12.34 10.13
C SER A 120 -7.26 -13.65 9.71
N ILE A 121 -6.45 -14.23 10.60
CA ILE A 121 -5.79 -15.52 10.33
C ILE A 121 -6.79 -16.66 10.37
N GLY A 122 -7.74 -16.66 11.33
CA GLY A 122 -8.77 -17.67 11.41
C GLY A 122 -9.67 -17.67 10.16
N LEU A 123 -10.05 -16.50 9.65
CA LEU A 123 -10.80 -16.41 8.39
C LEU A 123 -9.97 -16.93 7.21
N LEU A 124 -8.69 -16.58 7.13
CA LEU A 124 -7.78 -17.08 6.09
C LEU A 124 -7.69 -18.61 6.13
N GLU A 125 -7.54 -19.18 7.32
CA GLU A 125 -7.51 -20.64 7.53
C GLU A 125 -8.78 -21.29 6.97
N ARG A 126 -9.96 -20.77 7.30
CA ARG A 126 -11.24 -21.28 6.79
C ARG A 126 -11.38 -21.18 5.27
N ILE A 127 -10.91 -20.08 4.68
CA ILE A 127 -10.87 -19.95 3.22
C ILE A 127 -9.96 -21.00 2.59
N LEU A 128 -8.80 -21.26 3.20
CA LEU A 128 -7.86 -22.27 2.74
C LEU A 128 -8.41 -23.69 2.91
N ASP A 129 -9.12 -23.98 4.01
CA ASP A 129 -9.79 -25.26 4.22
C ASP A 129 -10.78 -25.52 3.09
N VAL A 130 -11.71 -24.58 2.83
CA VAL A 130 -12.69 -24.71 1.75
C VAL A 130 -12.01 -24.83 0.37
N ALA A 131 -10.93 -24.10 0.14
CA ALA A 131 -10.17 -24.20 -1.10
C ALA A 131 -9.57 -25.60 -1.28
N THR A 132 -8.90 -26.14 -0.24
CA THR A 132 -8.25 -27.46 -0.30
C THR A 132 -9.24 -28.62 -0.31
N GLU A 133 -10.42 -28.49 0.30
CA GLU A 133 -11.51 -29.46 0.20
C GLU A 133 -12.01 -29.60 -1.24
N ASN A 134 -12.07 -28.49 -1.99
CA ASN A 134 -12.51 -28.50 -3.38
C ASN A 134 -11.41 -28.92 -4.37
N PHE A 135 -10.14 -28.81 -3.98
CA PHE A 135 -8.96 -29.13 -4.79
C PHE A 135 -7.95 -29.97 -3.98
N PRO A 136 -8.31 -31.21 -3.63
CA PRO A 136 -7.45 -32.05 -2.80
C PRO A 136 -6.15 -32.39 -3.51
N ASN A 137 -5.03 -32.20 -2.81
CA ASN A 137 -3.67 -32.50 -3.27
C ASN A 137 -3.21 -31.75 -4.54
N GLU A 138 -3.83 -30.61 -4.84
CA GLU A 138 -3.44 -29.76 -5.97
C GLU A 138 -2.68 -28.51 -5.49
N THR A 139 -1.78 -28.00 -6.33
CA THR A 139 -1.13 -26.71 -6.09
C THR A 139 -2.07 -25.59 -6.53
N LEU A 140 -2.33 -24.65 -5.63
CA LEU A 140 -3.38 -23.62 -5.81
C LEU A 140 -2.79 -22.21 -5.95
N SER A 141 -3.32 -21.46 -6.91
CA SER A 141 -3.18 -20.01 -6.99
C SER A 141 -4.45 -19.35 -6.45
N ILE A 142 -4.32 -18.52 -5.42
CA ILE A 142 -5.46 -17.88 -4.76
C ILE A 142 -5.39 -16.37 -4.99
N THR A 143 -6.46 -15.82 -5.55
CA THR A 143 -6.63 -14.37 -5.76
C THR A 143 -7.79 -13.87 -4.92
N MET A 144 -7.52 -12.91 -4.04
CA MET A 144 -8.54 -12.30 -3.16
C MET A 144 -8.79 -10.86 -3.54
N GLU A 145 -10.07 -10.46 -3.58
CA GLU A 145 -10.48 -9.08 -3.81
C GLU A 145 -11.57 -8.67 -2.83
N THR A 146 -11.36 -7.54 -2.15
CA THR A 146 -12.40 -6.85 -1.38
C THR A 146 -12.81 -5.60 -2.12
N ARG A 147 -14.10 -5.23 -2.05
CA ARG A 147 -14.61 -4.00 -2.66
C ARG A 147 -15.03 -3.01 -1.59
N PRO A 148 -14.61 -1.73 -1.71
CA PRO A 148 -15.05 -0.70 -0.76
C PRO A 148 -16.57 -0.61 -0.66
N GLY A 149 -17.08 -0.45 0.56
CA GLY A 149 -18.51 -0.28 0.81
C GLY A 149 -19.33 -1.57 0.78
N THR A 150 -18.75 -2.72 0.46
CA THR A 150 -19.39 -4.03 0.56
C THR A 150 -18.74 -4.85 1.67
N GLY A 151 -19.52 -5.66 2.40
CA GLY A 151 -19.00 -6.66 3.33
C GLY A 151 -18.48 -7.92 2.61
N ASN A 152 -18.33 -7.88 1.29
CA ASN A 152 -18.05 -9.06 0.49
C ASN A 152 -16.58 -9.09 0.05
N MET A 153 -16.00 -10.29 0.13
CA MET A 153 -14.72 -10.61 -0.47
C MET A 153 -14.93 -11.73 -1.49
N TYR A 154 -14.28 -11.59 -2.64
CA TYR A 154 -14.28 -12.59 -3.69
C TYR A 154 -12.93 -13.31 -3.67
N VAL A 155 -12.97 -14.62 -3.54
CA VAL A 155 -11.77 -15.46 -3.56
C VAL A 155 -11.84 -16.36 -4.76
N ILE A 156 -10.87 -16.26 -5.66
CA ILE A 156 -10.76 -17.12 -6.83
C ILE A 156 -9.61 -18.07 -6.61
N VAL A 157 -9.94 -19.36 -6.63
CA VAL A 157 -9.02 -20.48 -6.46
C VAL A 157 -8.81 -21.13 -7.83
N GLU A 158 -7.57 -21.22 -8.28
CA GLU A 158 -7.19 -21.82 -9.53
C GLU A 158 -6.15 -22.90 -9.29
N SER A 159 -6.38 -24.11 -9.79
CA SER A 159 -5.37 -25.16 -9.79
C SER A 159 -4.32 -24.86 -10.87
N THR A 160 -3.04 -24.90 -10.50
CA THR A 160 -1.95 -24.73 -11.45
C THR A 160 -1.69 -26.00 -12.28
N GLU A 161 -2.23 -27.15 -11.88
CA GLU A 161 -2.02 -28.44 -12.50
C GLU A 161 -3.13 -28.79 -13.48
N THR A 162 -4.39 -28.67 -13.04
CA THR A 162 -5.57 -29.09 -13.83
C THR A 162 -6.27 -27.91 -14.50
N SER A 163 -5.85 -26.69 -14.25
CA SER A 163 -6.52 -25.46 -14.69
C SER A 163 -7.99 -25.34 -14.26
N ARG A 164 -8.46 -26.15 -13.32
CA ARG A 164 -9.78 -26.00 -12.71
C ARG A 164 -9.83 -24.70 -11.92
N ILE A 165 -10.99 -24.07 -11.91
CA ILE A 165 -11.17 -22.77 -11.25
C ILE A 165 -12.50 -22.74 -10.51
N LEU A 166 -12.51 -22.14 -9.30
CA LEU A 166 -13.67 -21.97 -8.46
C LEU A 166 -13.66 -20.58 -7.82
N GLN A 167 -14.81 -19.96 -7.72
CA GLN A 167 -15.00 -18.74 -6.95
C GLN A 167 -15.65 -19.07 -5.60
N LEU A 168 -15.10 -18.48 -4.53
CA LEU A 168 -15.71 -18.47 -3.21
C LEU A 168 -16.19 -17.05 -2.94
N ASP A 169 -17.48 -16.90 -2.63
CA ASP A 169 -18.04 -15.65 -2.16
C ASP A 169 -17.98 -15.65 -0.62
N VAL A 170 -17.26 -14.69 -0.04
CA VAL A 170 -17.10 -14.56 1.40
C VAL A 170 -17.84 -13.31 1.86
N VAL A 171 -18.85 -13.48 2.68
CA VAL A 171 -19.63 -12.40 3.30
C VAL A 171 -19.19 -12.26 4.75
N LEU A 172 -18.96 -11.02 5.19
CA LEU A 172 -18.48 -10.71 6.52
C LEU A 172 -19.41 -9.70 7.20
N ASP A 173 -19.91 -10.07 8.36
CA ASP A 173 -20.64 -9.18 9.26
C ASP A 173 -19.82 -8.98 10.55
N ARG A 174 -19.49 -7.71 10.83
CA ARG A 174 -18.66 -7.31 11.98
C ARG A 174 -19.55 -6.80 13.09
N TYR A 175 -19.29 -7.26 14.31
CA TYR A 175 -20.07 -6.89 15.49
C TYR A 175 -19.15 -6.29 16.57
N LEU A 176 -19.58 -5.18 17.12
CA LEU A 176 -18.99 -4.55 18.30
C LEU A 176 -20.06 -4.44 19.38
N ASN A 177 -19.83 -5.04 20.56
CA ASN A 177 -20.82 -5.10 21.64
C ASN A 177 -22.20 -5.55 21.14
N ASN A 178 -22.24 -6.58 20.31
CA ASN A 178 -23.43 -7.15 19.66
C ASN A 178 -24.13 -6.23 18.64
N ALA A 179 -23.60 -5.05 18.37
CA ALA A 179 -24.11 -4.18 17.32
C ALA A 179 -23.40 -4.44 15.99
N LEU A 180 -24.18 -4.67 14.92
CA LEU A 180 -23.65 -4.81 13.56
C LEU A 180 -23.04 -3.49 13.10
N VAL A 181 -21.77 -3.55 12.68
CA VAL A 181 -21.00 -2.37 12.21
C VAL A 181 -20.63 -2.51 10.77
N ARG A 182 -21.02 -1.54 9.95
CA ARG A 182 -20.65 -1.45 8.54
C ARG A 182 -19.83 -0.20 8.29
N GLY A 183 -18.79 -0.32 7.45
CA GLY A 183 -17.89 0.80 7.14
C GLY A 183 -16.81 1.03 8.20
N PRO A 184 -16.21 2.22 8.24
CA PRO A 184 -15.24 2.61 9.26
C PRO A 184 -15.85 2.58 10.65
N VAL A 185 -15.07 2.10 11.63
CA VAL A 185 -15.52 2.02 13.02
C VAL A 185 -14.96 3.21 13.78
N ASP A 186 -15.84 3.98 14.40
CA ASP A 186 -15.46 4.95 15.41
C ASP A 186 -15.50 4.29 16.80
N PHE A 187 -14.34 3.84 17.26
CA PHE A 187 -14.23 3.18 18.56
C PHE A 187 -14.56 4.11 19.73
N VAL A 188 -14.44 5.42 19.55
CA VAL A 188 -14.79 6.41 20.60
C VAL A 188 -16.28 6.34 20.94
N GLN A 189 -17.15 6.06 19.99
CA GLN A 189 -18.59 5.86 20.24
C GLN A 189 -18.86 4.71 21.19
N PHE A 190 -18.00 3.68 21.21
CA PHE A 190 -18.18 2.51 22.07
C PHE A 190 -17.53 2.65 23.45
N CYS A 191 -16.55 3.53 23.57
CA CYS A 191 -15.80 3.75 24.82
C CYS A 191 -16.27 4.99 25.60
N GLY A 192 -17.09 5.83 24.97
CA GLY A 192 -17.41 7.16 25.45
C GLY A 192 -16.24 8.15 25.27
N PRO A 193 -16.46 9.42 25.52
CA PRO A 193 -15.41 10.43 25.40
C PRO A 193 -14.26 10.12 26.37
N MET A 194 -13.05 10.13 25.85
CA MET A 194 -11.83 9.99 26.65
C MET A 194 -11.26 11.38 26.94
N THR A 195 -10.81 11.59 28.16
CA THR A 195 -10.06 12.78 28.53
C THR A 195 -8.65 12.74 27.94
N GLU A 196 -8.00 13.90 27.82
CA GLU A 196 -6.59 13.96 27.38
C GLU A 196 -5.67 13.11 28.25
N ALA A 197 -5.91 13.08 29.57
CA ALA A 197 -5.15 12.27 30.51
C ALA A 197 -5.34 10.76 30.26
N GLU A 198 -6.57 10.30 29.97
CA GLU A 198 -6.84 8.89 29.63
C GLU A 198 -6.19 8.51 28.29
N LEU A 199 -6.17 9.42 27.31
CA LEU A 199 -5.47 9.23 26.04
C LEU A 199 -3.96 9.15 26.24
N GLU A 200 -3.40 10.00 27.09
CA GLU A 200 -1.97 10.02 27.42
C GLU A 200 -1.56 8.76 28.19
N ASP A 201 -2.36 8.34 29.17
CA ASP A 201 -2.13 7.10 29.92
C ASP A 201 -2.22 5.86 29.02
N MET A 202 -3.13 5.86 28.05
CA MET A 202 -3.24 4.84 27.04
C MET A 202 -2.00 4.83 26.11
N HIS A 203 -1.55 6.01 25.68
CA HIS A 203 -0.35 6.16 24.88
C HIS A 203 0.94 5.74 25.60
N CYS A 204 0.96 5.86 26.91
CA CYS A 204 2.08 5.46 27.76
C CYS A 204 1.97 4.02 28.29
N GLY A 205 0.91 3.28 27.93
CA GLY A 205 0.67 1.93 28.42
C GLY A 205 0.37 1.84 29.93
N ARG A 206 0.02 2.98 30.57
CA ARG A 206 -0.21 3.06 32.03
C ARG A 206 -1.62 2.66 32.46
N SER A 207 -2.57 2.64 31.54
CA SER A 207 -3.93 2.18 31.84
C SER A 207 -4.39 1.12 30.84
N LYS A 208 -5.25 0.19 31.31
CA LYS A 208 -5.99 -0.68 30.39
C LYS A 208 -6.93 0.19 29.58
N SER A 209 -6.80 0.15 28.28
CA SER A 209 -7.72 0.83 27.38
C SER A 209 -9.15 0.32 27.61
N LYS A 210 -10.12 1.24 27.70
CA LYS A 210 -11.56 0.88 27.68
C LYS A 210 -11.94 0.03 26.44
N LEU A 211 -11.11 0.08 25.39
CA LEU A 211 -11.23 -0.75 24.20
C LEU A 211 -10.99 -2.24 24.48
N SER A 212 -10.27 -2.60 25.54
CA SER A 212 -10.04 -4.00 25.93
C SER A 212 -11.36 -4.72 26.27
N ASP A 213 -12.35 -3.99 26.78
CA ASP A 213 -13.64 -4.52 27.18
C ASP A 213 -14.64 -4.63 26.02
N VAL A 214 -14.32 -4.06 24.86
CA VAL A 214 -15.16 -4.14 23.66
C VAL A 214 -15.19 -5.58 23.13
N GLN A 215 -16.39 -6.15 23.07
CA GLN A 215 -16.58 -7.42 22.41
C GLN A 215 -16.57 -7.20 20.90
N TRP A 216 -15.53 -7.69 20.25
CA TRP A 216 -15.40 -7.64 18.80
C TRP A 216 -15.36 -9.05 18.23
N TYR A 217 -16.31 -9.35 17.35
CA TYR A 217 -16.35 -10.61 16.62
C TYR A 217 -16.84 -10.41 15.18
N VAL A 218 -16.65 -11.43 14.39
CA VAL A 218 -17.00 -11.44 12.96
C VAL A 218 -17.77 -12.72 12.67
N ASP A 219 -18.98 -12.58 12.15
CA ASP A 219 -19.69 -13.67 11.50
C ASP A 219 -19.30 -13.70 10.03
N TYR A 220 -19.09 -14.89 9.50
CA TYR A 220 -18.72 -15.05 8.10
C TYR A 220 -19.47 -16.21 7.46
N CYS A 221 -19.71 -16.08 6.15
CA CYS A 221 -20.23 -17.16 5.32
C CYS A 221 -19.33 -17.29 4.09
N ILE A 222 -18.84 -18.52 3.84
CA ILE A 222 -18.02 -18.83 2.67
C ILE A 222 -18.84 -19.75 1.78
N THR A 223 -19.19 -19.28 0.58
CA THR A 223 -20.05 -20.01 -0.36
C THR A 223 -19.27 -20.34 -1.62
N PRO A 224 -18.92 -21.62 -1.86
CA PRO A 224 -18.36 -22.05 -3.14
C PRO A 224 -19.41 -21.90 -4.25
N ARG A 225 -19.05 -21.22 -5.34
CA ARG A 225 -19.96 -20.93 -6.45
C ARG A 225 -19.88 -22.00 -7.54
N HIS A 226 -20.29 -23.21 -7.20
CA HIS A 226 -20.41 -24.31 -8.16
C HIS A 226 -21.46 -24.06 -9.24
N ASP A 227 -22.38 -23.12 -9.00
CA ASP A 227 -23.40 -22.66 -9.95
C ASP A 227 -22.81 -21.76 -11.05
N PHE A 228 -21.59 -21.27 -10.89
CA PHE A 228 -20.96 -20.46 -11.92
C PHE A 228 -20.25 -21.34 -12.96
N PRO A 229 -20.55 -21.15 -14.26
CA PRO A 229 -19.75 -21.80 -15.29
C PRO A 229 -18.31 -21.28 -15.23
N GLU A 230 -17.33 -22.15 -15.50
CA GLU A 230 -15.89 -21.80 -15.46
C GLU A 230 -15.58 -20.53 -16.25
N LYS A 231 -16.22 -20.35 -17.40
CA LYS A 231 -16.06 -19.15 -18.24
C LYS A 231 -16.36 -17.86 -17.45
N LYS A 232 -17.40 -17.84 -16.61
CA LYS A 232 -17.76 -16.69 -15.78
C LYS A 232 -16.70 -16.43 -14.71
N THR A 233 -16.24 -17.48 -14.04
CA THR A 233 -15.20 -17.37 -13.01
C THR A 233 -13.89 -16.85 -13.60
N ARG A 234 -13.51 -17.33 -14.80
CA ARG A 234 -12.33 -16.81 -15.54
C ARG A 234 -12.48 -15.35 -15.95
N GLN A 235 -13.69 -14.94 -16.36
CA GLN A 235 -13.98 -13.53 -16.64
C GLN A 235 -13.80 -12.67 -15.38
N ASN A 236 -14.36 -13.10 -14.24
CA ASN A 236 -14.21 -12.40 -12.97
C ASN A 236 -12.72 -12.27 -12.56
N LEU A 237 -11.94 -13.33 -12.70
CA LEU A 237 -10.50 -13.31 -12.44
C LEU A 237 -9.78 -12.32 -13.37
N GLN A 238 -10.12 -12.32 -14.65
CA GLN A 238 -9.54 -11.39 -15.60
C GLN A 238 -9.87 -9.93 -15.25
N GLU A 239 -11.10 -9.65 -14.83
CA GLU A 239 -11.49 -8.32 -14.36
C GLU A 239 -10.72 -7.89 -13.12
N ILE A 240 -10.51 -8.79 -12.15
CA ILE A 240 -9.69 -8.52 -10.95
C ILE A 240 -8.26 -8.20 -11.37
N ARG A 241 -7.66 -9.02 -12.21
CA ARG A 241 -6.29 -8.83 -12.73
C ARG A 241 -6.16 -7.51 -13.51
N ASN A 242 -7.19 -7.16 -14.29
CA ASN A 242 -7.21 -5.92 -15.04
C ASN A 242 -7.27 -4.70 -14.10
N ARG A 243 -8.11 -4.73 -13.05
CA ARG A 243 -8.15 -3.67 -12.03
C ARG A 243 -6.81 -3.53 -11.31
N GLN A 244 -6.20 -4.63 -10.89
CA GLN A 244 -4.87 -4.62 -10.26
C GLN A 244 -3.80 -4.05 -11.20
N ARG A 245 -3.82 -4.45 -12.47
CA ARG A 245 -2.90 -3.94 -13.50
C ARG A 245 -3.09 -2.45 -13.73
N LEU A 246 -4.34 -1.99 -13.79
CA LEU A 246 -4.65 -0.58 -13.92
C LEU A 246 -4.14 0.22 -12.72
N MET A 247 -4.38 -0.24 -11.49
CA MET A 247 -3.86 0.39 -10.28
C MET A 247 -2.33 0.51 -10.29
N ARG A 248 -1.64 -0.55 -10.71
CA ARG A 248 -0.18 -0.51 -10.90
C ARG A 248 0.23 0.51 -11.95
N THR A 249 -0.44 0.54 -13.09
CA THR A 249 -0.15 1.50 -14.17
C THR A 249 -0.37 2.95 -13.73
N MET A 250 -1.36 3.21 -12.88
CA MET A 250 -1.63 4.55 -12.33
C MET A 250 -0.61 4.98 -11.26
N THR A 251 -0.01 4.04 -10.55
CA THR A 251 0.86 4.32 -9.39
C THR A 251 2.34 4.17 -9.67
N MET A 252 2.70 3.46 -10.74
CA MET A 252 4.09 3.18 -11.11
C MET A 252 4.33 3.54 -12.57
N PRO A 253 5.50 4.07 -12.94
CA PRO A 253 5.92 4.09 -14.31
C PRO A 253 5.93 2.65 -14.86
N ASN A 254 5.57 2.47 -16.13
CA ASN A 254 5.48 1.16 -16.81
C ASN A 254 6.85 0.47 -16.98
N VAL A 255 7.67 0.43 -15.93
CA VAL A 255 9.01 -0.18 -15.97
C VAL A 255 8.90 -1.68 -16.29
N GLU A 256 7.83 -2.36 -15.83
CA GLU A 256 7.61 -3.78 -16.12
C GLU A 256 7.24 -4.06 -17.58
N MET A 257 6.82 -3.03 -18.32
CA MET A 257 6.45 -3.13 -19.74
C MET A 257 7.55 -2.68 -20.70
N LEU A 258 8.66 -2.21 -20.17
CA LEU A 258 9.82 -1.84 -20.97
C LEU A 258 10.55 -3.11 -21.41
N ASP A 259 11.01 -3.13 -22.66
CA ASP A 259 11.93 -4.15 -23.09
C ASP A 259 13.30 -3.98 -22.40
N GLU A 260 14.14 -5.00 -22.44
CA GLU A 260 15.44 -4.97 -21.74
C GLU A 260 16.37 -3.87 -22.29
N ARG A 261 16.22 -3.47 -23.56
CA ARG A 261 17.02 -2.37 -24.17
C ARG A 261 16.58 -1.02 -23.64
N GLU A 262 15.27 -0.84 -23.43
CA GLU A 262 14.71 0.38 -22.82
C GLU A 262 15.09 0.50 -21.35
N LYS A 263 15.06 -0.61 -20.60
CA LYS A 263 15.55 -0.66 -19.22
C LYS A 263 17.02 -0.30 -19.13
N GLU A 264 17.85 -0.86 -20.00
CA GLU A 264 19.28 -0.58 -20.05
C GLU A 264 19.57 0.86 -20.43
N ARG A 265 18.84 1.42 -21.41
CA ARG A 265 18.92 2.83 -21.79
C ARG A 265 18.59 3.77 -20.64
N LEU A 266 17.52 3.49 -19.88
CA LEU A 266 17.17 4.28 -18.71
C LEU A 266 18.21 4.19 -17.60
N TYR A 267 18.74 2.98 -17.38
CA TYR A 267 19.82 2.77 -16.44
C TYR A 267 21.09 3.54 -16.81
N VAL A 268 21.47 3.55 -18.09
CA VAL A 268 22.61 4.34 -18.59
C VAL A 268 22.35 5.84 -18.45
N LEU A 269 21.16 6.31 -18.78
CA LEU A 269 20.76 7.72 -18.63
C LEU A 269 20.78 8.15 -17.16
N SER A 270 20.35 7.30 -16.23
CA SER A 270 20.36 7.63 -14.80
C SER A 270 21.76 7.82 -14.22
N LYS A 271 22.78 7.25 -14.86
CA LYS A 271 24.21 7.39 -14.44
C LYS A 271 24.94 8.56 -15.09
N GLN A 272 24.31 9.26 -16.03
CA GLN A 272 24.98 10.39 -16.69
C GLN A 272 24.93 11.64 -15.81
N PRO A 273 26.08 12.33 -15.61
CA PRO A 273 26.09 13.61 -14.91
C PRO A 273 25.10 14.60 -15.55
N GLY A 274 24.29 15.26 -14.74
CA GLY A 274 23.31 16.24 -15.21
C GLY A 274 22.06 15.63 -15.90
N ALA A 275 21.90 14.30 -15.95
CA ALA A 275 20.69 13.67 -16.51
C ALA A 275 19.43 14.08 -15.74
N LEU A 276 19.51 14.16 -14.41
CA LEU A 276 18.43 14.64 -13.56
C LEU A 276 18.07 16.10 -13.84
N GLU A 277 19.08 16.95 -14.02
CA GLU A 277 18.87 18.38 -14.31
C GLU A 277 18.23 18.59 -15.69
N ARG A 278 18.68 17.85 -16.71
CA ARG A 278 18.05 17.85 -18.03
C ARG A 278 16.62 17.36 -17.97
N PHE A 279 16.38 16.27 -17.27
CA PHE A 279 15.05 15.71 -17.05
C PHE A 279 14.09 16.71 -16.37
N LEU A 280 14.55 17.42 -15.35
CA LEU A 280 13.78 18.44 -14.65
C LEU A 280 13.51 19.66 -15.55
N HIS A 281 14.53 20.09 -16.32
CA HIS A 281 14.41 21.23 -17.22
C HIS A 281 13.45 20.97 -18.40
N GLU A 282 13.53 19.81 -19.02
CA GLU A 282 12.62 19.40 -20.10
C GLU A 282 11.17 19.31 -19.60
N ARG A 283 10.96 18.91 -18.35
CA ARG A 283 9.65 18.89 -17.72
C ARG A 283 9.12 20.27 -17.35
N GLU A 284 9.95 21.18 -16.91
CA GLU A 284 9.57 22.56 -16.60
C GLU A 284 9.11 23.30 -17.86
N ASN A 285 9.70 22.99 -19.00
CA ASN A 285 9.34 23.56 -20.30
C ASN A 285 8.11 22.91 -20.95
N GLY A 286 7.40 22.04 -20.24
CA GLY A 286 6.17 21.42 -20.77
C GLY A 286 6.41 20.36 -21.85
N GLN A 287 7.64 20.03 -22.16
CA GLN A 287 7.98 18.92 -23.02
C GLN A 287 7.61 17.63 -22.25
N ALA A 288 6.59 16.92 -22.73
CA ALA A 288 6.20 15.67 -22.16
C ALA A 288 7.33 14.66 -22.36
N ILE A 289 8.07 14.36 -21.30
CA ILE A 289 8.94 13.20 -21.29
C ILE A 289 7.99 12.01 -21.12
N GLY A 290 7.30 11.67 -22.20
CA GLY A 290 6.71 10.39 -22.33
C GLY A 290 7.80 9.44 -22.78
N MET A 291 8.01 8.37 -22.03
CA MET A 291 8.71 7.25 -22.63
C MET A 291 7.86 6.79 -23.81
N PRO A 292 8.46 6.59 -24.99
CA PRO A 292 7.71 6.07 -26.13
C PRO A 292 7.10 4.73 -25.74
N LEU A 293 5.80 4.57 -25.99
CA LEU A 293 5.15 3.28 -25.84
C LEU A 293 5.75 2.29 -26.83
N ALA A 294 6.01 1.08 -26.38
CA ALA A 294 6.32 0.00 -27.29
C ALA A 294 5.15 -0.21 -28.28
N PRO A 295 5.41 -0.64 -29.52
CA PRO A 295 4.36 -0.89 -30.49
C PRO A 295 3.28 -1.82 -29.91
N GLY A 296 2.01 -1.37 -29.92
CA GLY A 296 0.88 -2.10 -29.35
C GLY A 296 0.55 -1.82 -27.88
N GLN A 297 1.34 -1.03 -27.18
CA GLN A 297 1.00 -0.58 -25.82
C GLN A 297 -0.07 0.53 -25.86
N LYS A 298 -1.00 0.47 -24.89
CA LYS A 298 -2.09 1.44 -24.80
C LYS A 298 -1.78 2.49 -23.75
N THR A 299 -2.26 3.70 -23.96
CA THR A 299 -2.18 4.76 -22.96
C THR A 299 -2.99 4.39 -21.72
N THR A 300 -2.65 4.98 -20.55
CA THR A 300 -3.44 4.81 -19.32
C THR A 300 -4.91 5.16 -19.54
N ARG A 301 -5.19 6.18 -20.36
CA ARG A 301 -6.55 6.59 -20.70
C ARG A 301 -7.29 5.53 -21.51
N GLU A 302 -6.64 4.93 -22.50
CA GLU A 302 -7.22 3.85 -23.32
C GLU A 302 -7.44 2.57 -22.49
N LEU A 303 -6.56 2.28 -21.54
CA LEU A 303 -6.74 1.19 -20.58
C LEU A 303 -7.94 1.45 -19.67
N ILE A 304 -8.06 2.65 -19.11
CA ILE A 304 -9.18 3.06 -18.27
C ILE A 304 -10.51 2.98 -19.03
N GLN A 305 -10.56 3.45 -20.26
CA GLN A 305 -11.76 3.38 -21.10
C GLN A 305 -12.14 1.97 -21.48
N ARG A 306 -11.17 1.15 -21.89
CA ARG A 306 -11.40 -0.25 -22.27
C ARG A 306 -11.89 -1.10 -21.11
N GLU A 307 -11.39 -0.84 -19.92
CA GLU A 307 -11.70 -1.62 -18.72
C GLU A 307 -13.01 -1.16 -18.05
N GLY A 308 -13.71 -0.16 -18.61
CA GLY A 308 -15.00 0.31 -18.09
C GLY A 308 -14.94 0.94 -16.69
N LEU A 309 -13.75 1.32 -16.24
CA LEU A 309 -13.51 1.82 -14.89
C LEU A 309 -13.90 3.29 -14.68
N LEU A 310 -14.10 4.01 -15.78
CA LEU A 310 -14.69 5.35 -15.78
C LEU A 310 -15.69 5.41 -16.93
N ASN A 311 -16.95 5.75 -16.63
CA ASN A 311 -17.93 6.14 -17.64
C ASN A 311 -17.56 7.53 -18.18
N ILE A 312 -16.51 7.58 -19.00
CA ILE A 312 -16.16 8.79 -19.73
C ILE A 312 -16.69 8.59 -21.15
N GLU A 313 -17.82 9.18 -21.45
CA GLU A 313 -18.28 9.38 -22.81
C GLU A 313 -17.19 10.15 -23.56
N SER A 314 -16.49 9.46 -24.45
CA SER A 314 -15.50 10.09 -25.31
C SER A 314 -16.18 10.71 -26.50
N GLN A 315 -16.44 12.00 -26.46
CA GLN A 315 -16.58 12.78 -27.68
C GLN A 315 -15.17 13.13 -28.20
N GLY A 316 -14.82 12.57 -29.30
CA GLY A 316 -13.64 12.99 -30.08
C GLY A 316 -12.62 11.89 -30.39
N HIS A 317 -12.52 11.55 -31.65
CA HIS A 317 -11.47 10.72 -32.23
C HIS A 317 -10.12 11.46 -32.08
N SER A 318 -9.32 11.09 -31.12
CA SER A 318 -7.91 11.47 -31.08
C SER A 318 -7.07 10.30 -31.55
N GLN A 319 -6.17 10.55 -32.49
CA GLN A 319 -5.18 9.60 -32.98
C GLN A 319 -4.38 8.99 -31.81
N PRO A 320 -3.96 7.71 -31.90
CA PRO A 320 -3.16 7.06 -30.85
C PRO A 320 -1.86 7.84 -30.67
N THR A 321 -1.71 8.43 -29.49
CA THR A 321 -0.45 9.08 -29.13
C THR A 321 0.57 8.00 -28.77
N THR A 322 1.73 8.03 -29.41
CA THR A 322 2.85 7.12 -29.20
C THR A 322 3.59 7.34 -27.86
N ALA A 323 3.12 8.28 -27.04
CA ALA A 323 3.75 8.62 -25.77
C ALA A 323 2.77 8.49 -24.60
N VAL A 324 3.22 7.89 -23.48
CA VAL A 324 2.49 7.90 -22.22
C VAL A 324 2.56 9.33 -21.67
N ARG A 325 1.43 10.05 -21.72
CA ARG A 325 1.30 11.29 -20.97
C ARG A 325 0.87 10.94 -19.54
N TRP A 326 1.78 11.13 -18.60
CA TRP A 326 1.42 11.12 -17.18
C TRP A 326 0.50 12.30 -16.94
N LEU A 327 -0.76 12.03 -16.60
CA LEU A 327 -1.67 13.07 -16.13
C LEU A 327 -1.09 13.60 -14.81
N ARG A 328 -0.51 14.80 -14.88
CA ARG A 328 -0.09 15.52 -13.68
C ARG A 328 -1.35 15.93 -12.92
N TYR A 329 -1.70 15.15 -11.93
CA TYR A 329 -2.68 15.61 -10.96
C TYR A 329 -2.01 16.65 -10.07
N LEU A 330 -2.24 17.92 -10.37
CA LEU A 330 -1.69 19.06 -9.63
C LEU A 330 -2.67 19.50 -8.54
N ASP A 331 -3.00 18.59 -7.63
CA ASP A 331 -3.70 18.97 -6.41
C ASP A 331 -2.85 19.91 -5.54
N PRO A 332 -3.46 20.61 -4.57
CA PRO A 332 -2.74 21.55 -3.70
C PRO A 332 -1.58 20.90 -2.94
N MET A 333 -1.72 19.65 -2.54
CA MET A 333 -0.67 18.91 -1.85
C MET A 333 0.53 18.63 -2.77
N THR A 334 0.28 18.14 -3.98
CA THR A 334 1.34 17.89 -4.97
C THR A 334 2.09 19.17 -5.31
N LYS A 335 1.38 20.29 -5.49
CA LYS A 335 2.01 21.61 -5.70
C LYS A 335 2.92 21.97 -4.54
N ARG A 336 2.41 21.86 -3.31
CA ARG A 336 3.17 22.24 -2.10
C ARG A 336 4.43 21.40 -1.90
N VAL A 337 4.34 20.09 -2.04
CA VAL A 337 5.53 19.22 -1.86
C VAL A 337 6.59 19.44 -2.94
N ARG A 338 6.19 19.81 -4.16
CA ARG A 338 7.12 20.20 -5.23
C ARG A 338 7.81 21.54 -4.96
N GLU A 339 7.09 22.53 -4.44
CA GLU A 339 7.68 23.79 -4.00
C GLU A 339 8.77 23.55 -2.93
N LEU A 340 8.42 22.79 -1.87
CA LEU A 340 9.35 22.43 -0.81
C LEU A 340 10.57 21.65 -1.33
N SER A 341 10.37 20.78 -2.31
CA SER A 341 11.47 20.06 -2.96
C SER A 341 12.41 21.01 -3.73
N ARG A 342 11.87 21.97 -4.48
CA ARG A 342 12.67 22.99 -5.17
C ARG A 342 13.46 23.89 -4.19
N GLU A 343 12.84 24.25 -3.08
CA GLU A 343 13.51 24.96 -2.01
C GLU A 343 14.64 24.15 -1.37
N GLY A 344 14.41 22.87 -1.13
CA GLY A 344 15.43 21.95 -0.61
C GLY A 344 16.63 21.83 -1.55
N HIS A 345 16.41 21.67 -2.86
CA HIS A 345 17.49 21.68 -3.84
C HIS A 345 18.29 22.99 -3.84
N ARG A 346 17.61 24.14 -3.72
CA ARG A 346 18.31 25.44 -3.62
C ARG A 346 19.19 25.52 -2.37
N ARG A 347 18.66 25.07 -1.21
CA ARG A 347 19.41 25.02 0.05
C ARG A 347 20.64 24.11 -0.05
N LEU A 348 20.49 22.92 -0.63
CA LEU A 348 21.59 21.98 -0.81
C LEU A 348 22.69 22.56 -1.72
N LYS A 349 22.32 23.18 -2.85
CA LYS A 349 23.31 23.87 -3.71
C LYS A 349 24.06 24.96 -2.97
N GLN A 350 23.40 25.74 -2.13
CA GLN A 350 24.06 26.79 -1.33
C GLN A 350 25.00 26.24 -0.26
N GLN A 351 24.69 25.05 0.30
CA GLN A 351 25.56 24.38 1.26
C GLN A 351 26.82 23.80 0.60
N LEU A 352 26.70 23.26 -0.61
CA LEU A 352 27.79 22.66 -1.36
C LEU A 352 28.71 23.73 -2.01
N SER A 353 28.26 24.96 -2.10
CA SER A 353 29.04 26.10 -2.65
C SER A 353 29.82 26.87 -1.58
N LYS A 354 29.66 26.52 -0.32
CA LYS A 354 30.46 27.06 0.82
C LYS A 354 31.55 26.06 1.18
#